data_093ce2c5701e157c05a0e5356d7f7c48
#
_entry.id   093ce2c5701e157c05a0e5356d7f7c48
#
_cell.length_a   1.000
_cell.length_b   1.000
_cell.length_c   1.000
_cell.angle_alpha   90.00
_cell.angle_beta   90.00
_cell.angle_gamma   90.00
#
_symmetry.space_group_name_H-M   'P 1'
#
loop_
_entity.id
_entity.type
_entity.pdbx_description
1 polymer ?
#
loop_
_entity_poly.entity_id
_entity_poly.type
_entity_poly.pdbx_seq_one_letter_code
_entity_poly.pdbx_strand_id
1 'polypeptide(L)'
;MSRSCTLPEFSVFSVPSSAPDCSRFPGCFGCPRPLVNPLVAGSCSTQRWPAAFTLIELLVVVAIIAILAGLTLSTLGYVNKKGAESRARAEVAALSSAIDNYKLEFGIFPSNQAVLYRELVGSGTLNSNKVYFEPTPNMVTNMATGPFIDPWGSQYQYLTGAQATNNIGFFDLWTSNNAPKDPANWIRN
;
A
#
# COMPACT_ATOMS: atom_id res chain seq x y z
N MET A 1 7.51 27.43 -26.27
CA MET A 1 8.74 26.65 -26.52
C MET A 1 8.75 25.49 -25.54
N SER A 2 8.16 24.39 -25.97
CA SER A 2 8.06 23.15 -25.20
C SER A 2 9.33 22.33 -25.40
N ARG A 3 9.93 21.87 -24.32
CA ARG A 3 10.96 20.82 -24.37
C ARG A 3 10.43 19.60 -23.59
N SER A 4 10.03 18.60 -24.35
CA SER A 4 9.73 17.26 -23.88
C SER A 4 11.05 16.54 -23.58
N CYS A 5 11.23 16.07 -22.35
CA CYS A 5 12.27 15.10 -22.00
C CYS A 5 11.69 13.70 -22.14
N THR A 6 12.14 12.99 -23.15
CA THR A 6 11.93 11.55 -23.34
C THR A 6 12.96 10.79 -22.51
N LEU A 7 12.51 9.85 -21.69
CA LEU A 7 13.35 8.89 -20.97
C LEU A 7 13.87 7.81 -21.92
N PRO A 8 15.12 7.34 -21.81
CA PRO A 8 15.62 6.26 -22.63
C PRO A 8 15.11 4.90 -22.16
N GLU A 9 14.62 4.12 -23.13
CA GLU A 9 14.30 2.70 -22.99
C GLU A 9 15.52 1.88 -22.56
N PHE A 10 15.34 1.07 -21.52
CA PHE A 10 16.31 0.06 -21.13
C PHE A 10 16.24 -1.12 -22.11
N SER A 11 17.16 -1.16 -23.07
CA SER A 11 17.39 -2.33 -23.90
C SER A 11 18.01 -3.46 -23.09
N VAL A 12 17.30 -4.57 -23.03
CA VAL A 12 17.80 -5.86 -22.50
C VAL A 12 18.91 -6.35 -23.44
N PHE A 13 20.15 -6.31 -22.99
CA PHE A 13 21.30 -6.81 -23.71
C PHE A 13 21.34 -8.33 -23.60
N SER A 14 20.91 -9.00 -24.66
CA SER A 14 21.11 -10.46 -24.83
C SER A 14 22.56 -10.73 -25.16
N VAL A 15 23.27 -11.41 -24.28
CA VAL A 15 24.62 -11.91 -24.51
C VAL A 15 24.53 -13.14 -25.40
N PRO A 16 25.09 -13.18 -26.62
CA PRO A 16 25.18 -14.40 -27.40
C PRO A 16 26.27 -15.32 -26.84
N SER A 17 25.83 -16.46 -26.35
CA SER A 17 26.69 -17.59 -26.00
C SER A 17 27.04 -18.36 -27.28
N SER A 18 28.10 -17.95 -27.95
CA SER A 18 28.75 -18.82 -28.95
C SER A 18 30.20 -18.40 -29.12
N ALA A 19 31.09 -19.22 -28.58
CA ALA A 19 32.49 -19.17 -28.89
C ALA A 19 32.69 -19.46 -30.40
N PRO A 20 33.54 -18.71 -31.10
CA PRO A 20 33.80 -18.99 -32.50
C PRO A 20 34.64 -20.27 -32.65
N ASP A 21 34.08 -21.21 -33.38
CA ASP A 21 34.76 -22.45 -33.80
C ASP A 21 35.81 -22.13 -34.84
N CYS A 22 37.10 -22.19 -34.47
CA CYS A 22 38.23 -21.89 -35.34
C CYS A 22 38.56 -22.97 -36.38
N SER A 23 37.71 -23.97 -36.57
CA SER A 23 37.98 -25.08 -37.46
C SER A 23 37.64 -24.84 -38.95
N ARG A 24 37.18 -23.64 -39.35
CA ARG A 24 36.57 -23.45 -40.69
C ARG A 24 37.26 -22.45 -41.63
N PHE A 25 38.48 -22.02 -41.35
CA PHE A 25 39.22 -21.18 -42.30
C PHE A 25 40.60 -21.74 -42.67
N PRO A 26 40.78 -22.34 -43.86
CA PRO A 26 42.11 -22.67 -44.39
C PRO A 26 42.70 -21.39 -44.98
N GLY A 27 43.59 -20.70 -44.27
CA GLY A 27 44.28 -19.56 -44.83
C GLY A 27 44.90 -18.51 -43.91
N CYS A 28 45.13 -18.81 -42.67
CA CYS A 28 45.93 -17.89 -41.82
C CYS A 28 47.42 -18.30 -41.82
N PHE A 29 48.16 -17.77 -42.78
CA PHE A 29 49.63 -17.71 -42.70
C PHE A 29 50.02 -16.67 -41.66
N GLY A 30 50.66 -17.10 -40.56
CA GLY A 30 51.24 -16.16 -39.63
C GLY A 30 51.05 -16.43 -38.14
N CYS A 31 50.95 -17.69 -37.69
CA CYS A 31 51.17 -17.95 -36.25
C CYS A 31 52.66 -18.18 -36.00
N PRO A 32 53.33 -17.32 -35.19
CA PRO A 32 54.68 -17.58 -34.75
C PRO A 32 54.63 -18.85 -33.84
N ARG A 33 55.52 -19.81 -34.13
CA ARG A 33 55.70 -21.01 -33.32
C ARG A 33 56.08 -20.61 -31.89
N PRO A 34 55.38 -21.05 -30.84
CA PRO A 34 55.85 -20.85 -29.49
C PRO A 34 57.09 -21.74 -29.28
N LEU A 35 58.20 -21.14 -28.90
CA LEU A 35 59.35 -21.81 -28.36
C LEU A 35 58.91 -22.58 -27.11
N VAL A 36 59.01 -23.88 -27.16
CA VAL A 36 58.65 -24.81 -26.08
C VAL A 36 59.63 -24.58 -24.92
N ASN A 37 59.24 -23.84 -23.89
CA ASN A 37 59.92 -23.85 -22.62
C ASN A 37 59.34 -24.97 -21.73
N PRO A 38 60.07 -26.00 -21.37
CA PRO A 38 59.55 -27.16 -20.65
C PRO A 38 59.61 -26.98 -19.10
N LEU A 39 59.20 -25.84 -18.55
CA LEU A 39 59.17 -25.61 -17.09
C LEU A 39 58.03 -24.71 -16.64
N VAL A 40 56.84 -24.85 -17.22
CA VAL A 40 55.66 -24.35 -16.57
C VAL A 40 54.83 -25.55 -16.10
N ALA A 41 55.04 -25.92 -14.84
CA ALA A 41 54.12 -26.84 -14.15
C ALA A 41 52.72 -26.20 -14.22
N GLY A 42 51.89 -26.69 -15.12
CA GLY A 42 50.50 -26.30 -15.24
C GLY A 42 49.79 -26.55 -13.93
N SER A 43 49.52 -25.48 -13.20
CA SER A 43 48.59 -25.49 -12.06
C SER A 43 47.25 -25.96 -12.60
N CYS A 44 46.96 -27.26 -12.41
CA CYS A 44 45.63 -27.81 -12.68
C CYS A 44 44.71 -27.16 -11.64
N SER A 45 44.06 -26.07 -12.01
CA SER A 45 42.99 -25.48 -11.19
C SER A 45 41.86 -26.52 -11.15
N THR A 46 41.75 -27.23 -10.05
CA THR A 46 40.60 -28.11 -9.78
C THR A 46 39.37 -27.20 -9.69
N GLN A 47 38.67 -27.08 -10.79
CA GLN A 47 37.40 -26.38 -10.85
C GLN A 47 36.44 -27.14 -9.91
N ARG A 48 36.26 -26.62 -8.71
CA ARG A 48 35.27 -27.13 -7.75
C ARG A 48 33.89 -26.94 -8.36
N TRP A 49 33.30 -28.01 -8.79
CA TRP A 49 31.90 -28.04 -9.18
C TRP A 49 31.09 -27.62 -7.95
N PRO A 50 30.13 -26.68 -8.09
CA PRO A 50 29.25 -26.38 -7.00
C PRO A 50 28.53 -27.69 -6.58
N ALA A 51 28.48 -27.93 -5.27
CA ALA A 51 27.82 -29.08 -4.72
C ALA A 51 26.37 -29.12 -5.25
N ALA A 52 25.97 -30.20 -5.89
CA ALA A 52 24.60 -30.37 -6.34
C ALA A 52 23.70 -30.52 -5.13
N PHE A 53 22.63 -29.73 -5.09
CA PHE A 53 21.62 -29.79 -4.04
C PHE A 53 21.03 -31.20 -3.96
N THR A 54 20.91 -31.73 -2.76
CA THR A 54 20.26 -33.01 -2.55
C THR A 54 18.74 -32.88 -2.63
N LEU A 55 18.06 -33.90 -3.13
CA LEU A 55 16.61 -33.92 -3.22
C LEU A 55 15.96 -33.75 -1.84
N ILE A 56 16.56 -34.32 -0.80
CA ILE A 56 16.06 -34.18 0.58
C ILE A 56 16.18 -32.78 1.11
N GLU A 57 17.25 -32.06 0.77
CA GLU A 57 17.45 -30.68 1.19
C GLU A 57 16.39 -29.75 0.59
N LEU A 58 16.05 -29.97 -0.70
CA LEU A 58 14.94 -29.23 -1.32
C LEU A 58 13.60 -29.58 -0.65
N LEU A 59 13.34 -30.86 -0.35
CA LEU A 59 12.11 -31.32 0.27
C LEU A 59 11.91 -30.72 1.65
N VAL A 60 12.95 -30.65 2.47
CA VAL A 60 12.89 -30.06 3.81
C VAL A 60 12.59 -28.55 3.73
N VAL A 61 13.21 -27.82 2.80
CA VAL A 61 12.98 -26.40 2.63
C VAL A 61 11.52 -26.13 2.21
N VAL A 62 10.99 -26.84 1.23
CA VAL A 62 9.59 -26.64 0.81
C VAL A 62 8.60 -27.03 1.91
N ALA A 63 8.92 -28.05 2.72
CA ALA A 63 8.08 -28.43 3.86
C ALA A 63 8.01 -27.28 4.91
N ILE A 64 9.14 -26.67 5.25
CA ILE A 64 9.19 -25.55 6.19
C ILE A 64 8.41 -24.35 5.64
N ILE A 65 8.62 -24.00 4.36
CA ILE A 65 7.89 -22.89 3.72
C ILE A 65 6.38 -23.17 3.73
N ALA A 66 5.95 -24.38 3.45
CA ALA A 66 4.54 -24.75 3.46
C ALA A 66 3.90 -24.58 4.84
N ILE A 67 4.60 -24.98 5.91
CA ILE A 67 4.13 -24.83 7.29
C ILE A 67 4.03 -23.33 7.65
N LEU A 68 5.07 -22.55 7.36
CA LEU A 68 5.07 -21.10 7.65
C LEU A 68 3.99 -20.37 6.85
N ALA A 69 3.82 -20.68 5.58
CA ALA A 69 2.76 -20.10 4.75
C ALA A 69 1.37 -20.43 5.30
N GLY A 70 1.14 -21.67 5.74
CA GLY A 70 -0.13 -22.08 6.34
C GLY A 70 -0.49 -21.29 7.59
N LEU A 71 0.49 -21.03 8.47
CA LEU A 71 0.27 -20.23 9.68
C LEU A 71 0.00 -18.74 9.36
N THR A 72 0.69 -18.15 8.40
CA THR A 72 0.52 -16.75 8.04
C THR A 72 -0.82 -16.47 7.37
N LEU A 73 -1.30 -17.35 6.49
CA LEU A 73 -2.57 -17.18 5.80
C LEU A 73 -3.78 -17.17 6.75
N SER A 74 -3.75 -17.91 7.83
CA SER A 74 -4.86 -17.99 8.78
C SER A 74 -5.10 -16.69 9.57
N THR A 75 -4.08 -15.85 9.75
CA THR A 75 -4.17 -14.62 10.55
C THR A 75 -4.54 -13.37 9.77
N LEU A 76 -4.42 -13.38 8.44
CA LEU A 76 -4.60 -12.20 7.59
C LEU A 76 -6.00 -11.58 7.72
N GLY A 77 -7.05 -12.38 7.78
CA GLY A 77 -8.43 -11.90 7.94
C GLY A 77 -8.66 -11.13 9.24
N TYR A 78 -8.10 -11.63 10.33
CA TYR A 78 -8.22 -10.98 11.64
C TYR A 78 -7.47 -9.65 11.70
N VAL A 79 -6.23 -9.62 11.18
CA VAL A 79 -5.40 -8.41 11.16
C VAL A 79 -6.05 -7.31 10.32
N ASN A 80 -6.58 -7.64 9.14
CA ASN A 80 -7.28 -6.69 8.28
C ASN A 80 -8.51 -6.10 8.97
N LYS A 81 -9.30 -6.93 9.66
CA LYS A 81 -10.46 -6.47 10.42
C LYS A 81 -10.06 -5.51 11.54
N LYS A 82 -9.05 -5.88 12.34
CA LYS A 82 -8.55 -5.03 13.42
C LYS A 82 -7.93 -3.73 12.92
N GLY A 83 -7.22 -3.77 11.79
CA GLY A 83 -6.68 -2.59 11.13
C GLY A 83 -7.79 -1.62 10.70
N ALA A 84 -8.85 -2.13 10.08
CA ALA A 84 -10.01 -1.33 9.70
C ALA A 84 -10.73 -0.70 10.91
N GLU A 85 -10.94 -1.46 11.99
CA GLU A 85 -11.51 -0.95 13.24
C GLU A 85 -10.65 0.17 13.86
N SER A 86 -9.34 -0.03 13.94
CA SER A 86 -8.42 0.96 14.49
C SER A 86 -8.43 2.25 13.67
N ARG A 87 -8.43 2.10 12.33
CA ARG A 87 -8.53 3.23 11.41
C ARG A 87 -9.85 3.98 11.59
N ALA A 88 -11.00 3.28 11.63
CA ALA A 88 -12.30 3.92 11.83
C ALA A 88 -12.38 4.69 13.16
N ARG A 89 -11.80 4.15 14.25
CA ARG A 89 -11.72 4.87 15.54
C ARG A 89 -10.91 6.15 15.44
N ALA A 90 -9.78 6.11 14.76
CA ALA A 90 -8.95 7.29 14.53
C ALA A 90 -9.67 8.34 13.67
N GLU A 91 -10.37 7.91 12.64
CA GLU A 91 -11.16 8.78 11.75
C GLU A 91 -12.34 9.43 12.50
N VAL A 92 -13.08 8.68 13.33
CA VAL A 92 -14.15 9.24 14.18
C VAL A 92 -13.59 10.28 15.15
N ALA A 93 -12.47 10.01 15.81
CA ALA A 93 -11.83 10.96 16.72
C ALA A 93 -11.36 12.23 15.99
N ALA A 94 -10.76 12.09 14.81
CA ALA A 94 -10.31 13.23 14.01
C ALA A 94 -11.48 14.09 13.50
N LEU A 95 -12.56 13.45 13.01
CA LEU A 95 -13.78 14.13 12.58
C LEU A 95 -14.46 14.85 13.77
N SER A 96 -14.52 14.19 14.94
CA SER A 96 -15.09 14.80 16.15
C SER A 96 -14.32 16.06 16.55
N SER A 97 -12.99 16.01 16.56
CA SER A 97 -12.15 17.17 16.82
C SER A 97 -12.35 18.31 15.82
N ALA A 98 -12.53 17.97 14.54
CA ALA A 98 -12.80 18.96 13.50
C ALA A 98 -14.18 19.62 13.67
N ILE A 99 -15.20 18.86 14.07
CA ILE A 99 -16.55 19.37 14.38
C ILE A 99 -16.52 20.29 15.58
N ASP A 100 -15.77 19.94 16.63
CA ASP A 100 -15.62 20.78 17.82
C ASP A 100 -14.88 22.09 17.49
N ASN A 101 -13.83 22.05 16.67
CA ASN A 101 -13.13 23.24 16.20
C ASN A 101 -14.04 24.16 15.36
N TYR A 102 -14.87 23.57 14.50
CA TYR A 102 -15.88 24.31 13.74
C TYR A 102 -16.87 25.02 14.69
N LYS A 103 -17.37 24.29 15.70
CA LYS A 103 -18.29 24.87 16.72
C LYS A 103 -17.65 25.99 17.52
N LEU A 104 -16.37 25.88 17.87
CA LEU A 104 -15.67 26.93 18.62
C LEU A 104 -15.62 28.23 17.82
N GLU A 105 -15.56 28.18 16.51
CA GLU A 105 -15.49 29.38 15.66
C GLU A 105 -16.86 29.92 15.28
N PHE A 106 -17.81 29.05 14.91
CA PHE A 106 -19.14 29.45 14.44
C PHE A 106 -20.23 29.47 15.55
N GLY A 107 -19.92 28.88 16.73
CA GLY A 107 -20.86 28.77 17.84
C GLY A 107 -21.93 27.68 17.67
N ILE A 108 -22.04 27.07 16.50
CA ILE A 108 -23.04 26.06 16.16
C ILE A 108 -22.40 24.84 15.55
N PHE A 109 -23.07 23.71 15.63
CA PHE A 109 -22.68 22.51 14.91
C PHE A 109 -23.18 22.55 13.45
N PRO A 110 -22.53 21.87 12.49
CA PRO A 110 -23.10 21.65 11.16
C PRO A 110 -24.51 21.07 11.25
N SER A 111 -25.45 21.61 10.50
CA SER A 111 -26.87 21.36 10.72
C SER A 111 -27.32 19.93 10.40
N ASN A 112 -26.66 19.26 9.46
CA ASN A 112 -26.95 17.90 9.05
C ASN A 112 -25.77 17.23 8.34
N GLN A 113 -25.88 15.94 8.10
CA GLN A 113 -24.85 15.13 7.46
C GLN A 113 -24.47 15.60 6.04
N ALA A 114 -25.43 16.10 5.26
CA ALA A 114 -25.14 16.58 3.90
C ALA A 114 -24.29 17.86 3.89
N VAL A 115 -24.41 18.68 4.94
CA VAL A 115 -23.67 19.94 5.11
C VAL A 115 -22.32 19.69 5.78
N LEU A 116 -22.24 18.69 6.66
CA LEU A 116 -21.04 18.38 7.46
C LEU A 116 -19.77 18.34 6.60
N TYR A 117 -19.79 17.60 5.51
CA TYR A 117 -18.61 17.48 4.64
C TYR A 117 -18.14 18.84 4.14
N ARG A 118 -19.05 19.63 3.56
CA ARG A 118 -18.72 20.91 2.94
C ARG A 118 -18.24 21.94 3.96
N GLU A 119 -18.84 21.97 5.14
CA GLU A 119 -18.42 22.89 6.20
C GLU A 119 -17.03 22.53 6.74
N LEU A 120 -16.69 21.25 6.89
CA LEU A 120 -15.39 20.84 7.39
C LEU A 120 -14.26 21.00 6.35
N VAL A 121 -14.56 20.85 5.07
CA VAL A 121 -13.58 20.96 3.98
C VAL A 121 -13.40 22.40 3.47
N GLY A 122 -14.20 23.36 3.99
CA GLY A 122 -14.11 24.77 3.60
C GLY A 122 -14.82 25.11 2.29
N SER A 123 -15.81 24.31 1.90
CA SER A 123 -16.67 24.57 0.73
C SER A 123 -18.16 24.72 1.11
N GLY A 124 -18.42 24.99 2.39
CA GLY A 124 -19.76 25.17 2.94
C GLY A 124 -20.35 26.55 2.71
N THR A 125 -21.54 26.75 3.28
CA THR A 125 -22.25 28.03 3.21
C THR A 125 -21.80 29.00 4.30
N LEU A 126 -21.50 28.51 5.47
CA LEU A 126 -20.96 29.29 6.57
C LEU A 126 -19.45 29.37 6.54
N ASN A 127 -18.80 28.27 6.17
CA ASN A 127 -17.36 28.20 6.01
C ASN A 127 -17.00 27.95 4.53
N SER A 128 -16.54 28.97 3.84
CA SER A 128 -16.15 28.90 2.42
C SER A 128 -14.64 28.88 2.18
N ASN A 129 -13.80 29.03 3.21
CA ASN A 129 -12.36 29.21 3.01
C ASN A 129 -11.47 28.43 3.99
N LYS A 130 -11.96 28.03 5.16
CA LYS A 130 -11.15 27.40 6.18
C LYS A 130 -11.35 25.89 6.19
N VAL A 131 -10.28 25.14 6.08
CA VAL A 131 -10.29 23.68 6.16
C VAL A 131 -10.09 23.26 7.61
N TYR A 132 -11.08 22.60 8.21
CA TYR A 132 -11.01 22.00 9.53
C TYR A 132 -10.60 20.53 9.45
N PHE A 133 -10.90 19.90 8.33
CA PHE A 133 -10.57 18.51 8.08
C PHE A 133 -10.20 18.30 6.61
N GLU A 134 -9.02 17.72 6.36
CA GLU A 134 -8.56 17.36 5.03
C GLU A 134 -8.75 15.84 4.83
N PRO A 135 -9.77 15.43 4.06
CA PRO A 135 -10.06 14.03 3.87
C PRO A 135 -9.05 13.38 2.93
N THR A 136 -8.64 12.16 3.25
CA THR A 136 -7.90 11.32 2.30
C THR A 136 -8.84 10.78 1.21
N PRO A 137 -8.34 10.45 0.00
CA PRO A 137 -9.16 9.92 -1.09
C PRO A 137 -9.99 8.67 -0.72
N ASN A 138 -9.51 7.90 0.25
CA ASN A 138 -10.18 6.68 0.72
C ASN A 138 -11.27 6.94 1.77
N MET A 139 -11.41 8.19 2.26
CA MET A 139 -12.43 8.58 3.24
C MET A 139 -13.65 9.23 2.63
N VAL A 140 -13.68 9.41 1.33
CA VAL A 140 -14.79 10.09 0.64
C VAL A 140 -15.15 9.38 -0.64
N THR A 141 -16.44 9.40 -0.97
CA THR A 141 -16.90 8.89 -2.26
C THR A 141 -16.55 9.83 -3.40
N ASN A 142 -16.57 11.13 -3.12
CA ASN A 142 -16.24 12.19 -4.07
C ASN A 142 -15.61 13.37 -3.31
N MET A 143 -14.41 13.77 -3.71
CA MET A 143 -13.68 14.88 -3.08
C MET A 143 -14.35 16.25 -3.21
N ALA A 144 -15.28 16.41 -4.14
CA ALA A 144 -15.99 17.69 -4.31
C ALA A 144 -17.26 17.79 -3.45
N THR A 145 -17.93 16.67 -3.18
CA THR A 145 -19.27 16.67 -2.58
C THR A 145 -19.40 15.81 -1.32
N GLY A 146 -18.43 14.97 -1.00
CA GLY A 146 -18.52 13.95 0.06
C GLY A 146 -19.55 12.89 -0.27
N PRO A 147 -20.10 12.16 0.64
CA PRO A 147 -19.90 12.11 2.10
C PRO A 147 -18.63 11.39 2.54
N PHE A 148 -18.33 11.50 3.84
CA PHE A 148 -17.30 10.69 4.48
C PHE A 148 -17.72 9.22 4.52
N ILE A 149 -16.81 8.32 4.17
CA ILE A 149 -16.99 6.87 4.19
C ILE A 149 -15.98 6.22 5.14
N ASP A 150 -16.40 5.16 5.76
CA ASP A 150 -15.59 4.35 6.65
C ASP A 150 -14.71 3.34 5.88
N PRO A 151 -13.78 2.62 6.55
CA PRO A 151 -12.91 1.63 5.91
C PRO A 151 -13.65 0.43 5.26
N TRP A 152 -14.92 0.25 5.52
CA TRP A 152 -15.78 -0.78 4.92
C TRP A 152 -16.64 -0.25 3.77
N GLY A 153 -16.53 1.06 3.45
CA GLY A 153 -17.28 1.71 2.38
C GLY A 153 -18.68 2.17 2.76
N SER A 154 -19.04 2.11 4.06
CA SER A 154 -20.30 2.65 4.57
C SER A 154 -20.13 4.12 4.92
N GLN A 155 -21.21 4.89 4.85
CA GLN A 155 -21.19 6.30 5.20
C GLN A 155 -21.16 6.48 6.72
N TYR A 156 -20.30 7.38 7.22
CA TYR A 156 -20.39 7.84 8.62
C TYR A 156 -21.74 8.50 8.86
N GLN A 157 -22.37 8.20 9.98
CA GLN A 157 -23.63 8.78 10.39
C GLN A 157 -23.39 9.94 11.35
N TYR A 158 -24.10 11.03 11.14
CA TYR A 158 -24.00 12.23 11.93
C TYR A 158 -25.38 12.78 12.30
N LEU A 159 -25.60 12.98 13.59
CA LEU A 159 -26.79 13.63 14.14
C LEU A 159 -26.37 14.74 15.11
N THR A 160 -27.12 15.83 15.15
CA THR A 160 -26.82 16.97 16.01
C THR A 160 -28.06 17.52 16.69
N GLY A 161 -27.87 18.22 17.79
CA GLY A 161 -28.92 18.89 18.56
C GLY A 161 -29.95 17.92 19.13
N ALA A 162 -31.22 18.15 18.84
CA ALA A 162 -32.32 17.31 19.34
C ALA A 162 -32.40 15.91 18.71
N GLN A 163 -31.66 15.69 17.60
CA GLN A 163 -31.61 14.39 16.94
C GLN A 163 -30.49 13.49 17.50
N ALA A 164 -29.53 14.06 18.22
CA ALA A 164 -28.48 13.30 18.90
C ALA A 164 -29.11 12.49 20.05
N THR A 165 -28.95 11.18 20.03
CA THR A 165 -29.57 10.27 21.01
C THR A 165 -28.64 9.87 22.14
N ASN A 166 -27.33 9.81 21.88
CA ASN A 166 -26.33 9.45 22.88
C ASN A 166 -25.73 10.69 23.55
N ASN A 167 -25.41 11.73 22.80
CA ASN A 167 -24.82 12.98 23.30
C ASN A 167 -25.82 14.14 23.17
N ILE A 168 -26.87 14.14 23.96
CA ILE A 168 -27.97 15.14 23.92
C ILE A 168 -27.39 16.55 24.06
N GLY A 169 -27.71 17.43 23.09
CA GLY A 169 -27.21 18.81 23.07
C GLY A 169 -25.85 19.01 22.40
N PHE A 170 -25.22 17.94 22.02
CA PHE A 170 -23.98 17.91 21.25
C PHE A 170 -24.23 17.28 19.85
N PHE A 171 -23.38 16.35 19.45
CA PHE A 171 -23.55 15.59 18.23
C PHE A 171 -23.20 14.11 18.48
N ASP A 172 -23.82 13.25 17.69
CA ASP A 172 -23.48 11.84 17.61
C ASP A 172 -22.82 11.62 16.24
N LEU A 173 -21.63 11.03 16.25
CA LEU A 173 -20.90 10.59 15.05
C LEU A 173 -20.53 9.11 15.21
N TRP A 174 -20.93 8.27 14.26
CA TRP A 174 -20.63 6.83 14.36
C TRP A 174 -20.54 6.15 12.99
N THR A 175 -19.96 4.96 13.02
CA THR A 175 -20.06 3.98 11.93
C THR A 175 -20.50 2.62 12.47
N SER A 176 -21.19 1.86 11.64
CA SER A 176 -21.74 0.55 11.99
C SER A 176 -20.70 -0.58 12.07
N ASN A 177 -19.42 -0.33 11.80
CA ASN A 177 -18.36 -1.35 11.82
C ASN A 177 -18.73 -2.60 10.99
N ASN A 178 -19.34 -2.41 9.80
CA ASN A 178 -19.87 -3.49 8.98
C ASN A 178 -20.88 -4.42 9.69
N ALA A 179 -21.44 -4.00 10.83
CA ALA A 179 -22.44 -4.72 11.61
C ALA A 179 -23.66 -3.82 11.91
N PRO A 180 -24.47 -3.46 10.88
CA PRO A 180 -25.55 -2.48 11.03
C PRO A 180 -26.64 -2.92 12.01
N LYS A 181 -26.78 -4.22 12.27
CA LYS A 181 -27.79 -4.79 13.15
C LYS A 181 -27.31 -4.93 14.62
N ASP A 182 -26.05 -4.66 14.90
CA ASP A 182 -25.48 -4.80 16.24
C ASP A 182 -24.87 -3.48 16.74
N PRO A 183 -25.68 -2.63 17.42
CA PRO A 183 -25.22 -1.33 17.92
C PRO A 183 -24.09 -1.40 18.94
N ALA A 184 -23.88 -2.55 19.59
CA ALA A 184 -22.80 -2.74 20.55
C ALA A 184 -21.40 -2.70 19.87
N ASN A 185 -21.34 -3.05 18.59
CA ASN A 185 -20.10 -3.04 17.82
C ASN A 185 -19.86 -1.73 17.04
N TRP A 186 -20.76 -0.76 17.14
CA TRP A 186 -20.59 0.51 16.46
C TRP A 186 -19.44 1.33 17.07
N ILE A 187 -18.68 2.00 16.23
CA ILE A 187 -17.61 2.92 16.64
C ILE A 187 -18.21 4.32 16.70
N ARG A 188 -18.16 4.96 17.86
CA ARG A 188 -18.80 6.25 18.16
C ARG A 188 -17.80 7.23 18.77
N ASN A 189 -18.16 8.54 18.70
CA ASN A 189 -17.51 9.59 19.49
C ASN A 189 -17.88 9.54 20.97
#